data_47cc89181f326ec9156146734a371710
#
_entry.id   47cc89181f326ec9156146734a371710
#
_cell.length_a   1.000
_cell.length_b   1.000
_cell.length_c   1.000
_cell.angle_alpha   90.00
_cell.angle_beta   90.00
_cell.angle_gamma   90.00
#
_symmetry.space_group_name_H-M   'P 1'
#
loop_
_entity.id
_entity.type
_entity.pdbx_description
1 polymer ?
#
loop_
_entity_poly.entity_id
_entity_poly.type
_entity_poly.pdbx_seq_one_letter_code
_entity_poly.pdbx_strand_id
1 'polypeptide(L)'
;YFKMFEERWSEHVRKLKAGEIKPGSEALVKIGILRQCSSYFKINKTLEIVENLLNDGQSVVVFCEFLDTINELEKIFNSKKISCEKIVGSTPKDERTNIVERFQNKKFKVFLGSVKAGGVGLTLTAATHLILHDRPWTPGDAEQAEDRCHRIGQSSTVNVYWPQLGEIDEIVDTVLDSKSENIDVVLKNKNVSFVANNLVELQKEIVKYYEDEYGI
;
A
#
# COMPACT_ATOMS: atom_id res chain seq x y z
N TYR A 1 -11.74 14.84 -2.06
CA TYR A 1 -10.32 14.52 -2.25
C TYR A 1 -9.46 15.76 -1.98
N PHE A 2 -9.60 16.82 -2.79
CA PHE A 2 -8.79 18.05 -2.68
C PHE A 2 -8.85 18.70 -1.30
N LYS A 3 -10.03 18.80 -0.70
CA LYS A 3 -10.18 19.36 0.66
C LYS A 3 -9.32 18.59 1.68
N MET A 4 -9.32 17.27 1.63
CA MET A 4 -8.48 16.43 2.51
C MET A 4 -6.99 16.64 2.25
N PHE A 5 -6.59 16.80 0.98
CA PHE A 5 -5.22 17.13 0.61
C PHE A 5 -4.80 18.50 1.18
N GLU A 6 -5.61 19.54 0.97
CA GLU A 6 -5.33 20.89 1.49
C GLU A 6 -5.21 20.91 3.01
N GLU A 7 -6.10 20.21 3.71
CA GLU A 7 -6.04 20.09 5.18
C GLU A 7 -4.73 19.44 5.64
N ARG A 8 -4.35 18.32 5.04
CA ARG A 8 -3.10 17.61 5.38
C ARG A 8 -1.85 18.41 4.99
N TRP A 9 -1.88 19.08 3.85
CA TRP A 9 -0.79 19.95 3.41
C TRP A 9 -0.62 21.14 4.35
N SER A 10 -1.70 21.83 4.70
CA SER A 10 -1.70 22.95 5.65
C SER A 10 -1.16 22.53 7.01
N GLU A 11 -1.53 21.34 7.50
CA GLU A 11 -1.00 20.79 8.74
C GLU A 11 0.51 20.51 8.64
N HIS A 12 0.98 19.94 7.52
CA HIS A 12 2.40 19.73 7.28
C HIS A 12 3.19 21.03 7.32
N VAL A 13 2.72 22.06 6.60
CA VAL A 13 3.35 23.39 6.59
C VAL A 13 3.38 24.01 7.99
N ARG A 14 2.30 23.86 8.77
CA ARG A 14 2.23 24.31 10.16
C ARG A 14 3.30 23.63 11.03
N LYS A 15 3.40 22.31 10.94
CA LYS A 15 4.40 21.52 11.70
C LYS A 15 5.83 21.88 11.30
N LEU A 16 6.07 22.12 10.02
CA LEU A 16 7.37 22.55 9.52
C LEU A 16 7.77 23.93 10.09
N LYS A 17 6.84 24.90 10.07
CA LYS A 17 7.07 26.24 10.64
C LYS A 17 7.28 26.21 12.17
N ALA A 18 6.62 25.27 12.85
CA ALA A 18 6.79 25.06 14.30
C ALA A 18 8.09 24.31 14.67
N GLY A 19 8.85 23.82 13.68
CA GLY A 19 10.07 23.02 13.91
C GLY A 19 9.79 21.60 14.43
N GLU A 20 8.54 21.16 14.38
CA GLU A 20 8.14 19.81 14.82
C GLU A 20 8.61 18.72 13.87
N ILE A 21 8.85 19.06 12.60
CA ILE A 21 9.34 18.17 11.55
C ILE A 21 10.50 18.82 10.81
N LYS A 22 11.38 17.99 10.24
CA LYS A 22 12.51 18.47 9.44
C LYS A 22 12.05 18.82 8.02
N PRO A 23 12.69 19.83 7.37
CA PRO A 23 12.46 20.10 5.97
C PRO A 23 12.76 18.86 5.13
N GLY A 24 11.85 18.53 4.24
CA GLY A 24 12.02 17.48 3.24
C GLY A 24 11.85 18.06 1.82
N SER A 25 11.98 17.21 0.81
CA SER A 25 11.58 17.61 -0.55
C SER A 25 10.06 17.85 -0.57
N GLU A 26 9.66 19.08 -0.87
CA GLU A 26 8.25 19.47 -0.94
C GLU A 26 7.45 18.55 -1.89
N ALA A 27 8.03 18.26 -3.06
CA ALA A 27 7.44 17.35 -4.03
C ALA A 27 7.16 15.94 -3.43
N LEU A 28 8.13 15.37 -2.70
CA LEU A 28 7.96 14.05 -2.07
C LEU A 28 6.88 14.06 -1.00
N VAL A 29 6.78 15.14 -0.24
CA VAL A 29 5.74 15.30 0.78
C VAL A 29 4.36 15.41 0.15
N LYS A 30 4.21 16.25 -0.89
CA LYS A 30 2.95 16.39 -1.64
C LYS A 30 2.49 15.04 -2.21
N ILE A 31 3.37 14.29 -2.89
CA ILE A 31 3.06 12.95 -3.41
C ILE A 31 2.66 12.00 -2.28
N GLY A 32 3.38 12.03 -1.16
CA GLY A 32 3.03 11.22 0.01
C GLY A 32 1.62 11.50 0.53
N ILE A 33 1.23 12.78 0.61
CA ILE A 33 -0.10 13.21 1.04
C ILE A 33 -1.16 12.80 0.00
N LEU A 34 -0.90 12.99 -1.29
CA LEU A 34 -1.79 12.55 -2.37
C LEU A 34 -2.06 11.05 -2.29
N ARG A 35 -1.03 10.24 -2.10
CA ARG A 35 -1.18 8.79 -1.92
C ARG A 35 -1.98 8.41 -0.68
N GLN A 36 -1.78 9.11 0.45
CA GLN A 36 -2.60 8.90 1.64
C GLN A 36 -4.07 9.21 1.40
N CYS A 37 -4.36 10.28 0.66
CA CYS A 37 -5.72 10.63 0.29
C CYS A 37 -6.32 9.57 -0.65
N SER A 38 -5.60 9.14 -1.70
CA SER A 38 -6.03 8.07 -2.60
C SER A 38 -6.32 6.79 -1.82
N SER A 39 -5.41 6.38 -0.94
CA SER A 39 -5.59 5.22 -0.07
C SER A 39 -6.91 5.28 0.71
N TYR A 40 -7.21 6.41 1.35
CA TYR A 40 -8.45 6.58 2.10
C TYR A 40 -9.71 6.44 1.23
N PHE A 41 -9.71 7.03 0.04
CA PHE A 41 -10.86 6.99 -0.86
C PHE A 41 -11.07 5.63 -1.53
N LYS A 42 -10.06 4.77 -1.59
CA LYS A 42 -10.17 3.38 -2.09
C LYS A 42 -10.78 2.40 -1.10
N ILE A 43 -11.00 2.78 0.15
CA ILE A 43 -11.53 1.90 1.20
C ILE A 43 -12.81 1.19 0.77
N ASN A 44 -13.76 1.93 0.19
CA ASN A 44 -15.04 1.34 -0.25
C ASN A 44 -14.84 0.31 -1.36
N LYS A 45 -13.89 0.54 -2.28
CA LYS A 45 -13.59 -0.43 -3.34
C LYS A 45 -12.95 -1.69 -2.81
N THR A 46 -12.03 -1.55 -1.87
CA THR A 46 -11.43 -2.71 -1.18
C THR A 46 -12.47 -3.49 -0.39
N LEU A 47 -13.38 -2.79 0.30
CA LEU A 47 -14.47 -3.42 1.03
C LEU A 47 -15.37 -4.25 0.10
N GLU A 48 -15.77 -3.70 -1.05
CA GLU A 48 -16.55 -4.40 -2.07
C GLU A 48 -15.88 -5.70 -2.52
N ILE A 49 -14.56 -5.64 -2.82
CA ILE A 49 -13.80 -6.83 -3.23
C ILE A 49 -13.76 -7.86 -2.10
N VAL A 50 -13.48 -7.43 -0.86
CA VAL A 50 -13.44 -8.31 0.31
C VAL A 50 -14.80 -8.98 0.52
N GLU A 51 -15.91 -8.24 0.51
CA GLU A 51 -17.25 -8.79 0.72
C GLU A 51 -17.60 -9.84 -0.36
N ASN A 52 -17.28 -9.58 -1.63
CA ASN A 52 -17.50 -10.53 -2.70
C ASN A 52 -16.71 -11.84 -2.48
N LEU A 53 -15.42 -11.73 -2.15
CA LEU A 53 -14.58 -12.90 -1.89
C LEU A 53 -15.03 -13.70 -0.66
N LEU A 54 -15.48 -13.01 0.39
CA LEU A 54 -16.03 -13.68 1.59
C LEU A 54 -17.34 -14.41 1.31
N ASN A 55 -18.21 -13.84 0.45
CA ASN A 55 -19.44 -14.51 0.00
C ASN A 55 -19.13 -15.79 -0.77
N ASP A 56 -18.01 -15.83 -1.50
CA ASP A 56 -17.50 -17.04 -2.16
C ASP A 56 -16.74 -17.98 -1.21
N GLY A 57 -16.79 -17.72 0.10
CA GLY A 57 -16.17 -18.54 1.14
C GLY A 57 -14.65 -18.39 1.26
N GLN A 58 -14.04 -17.49 0.51
CA GLN A 58 -12.58 -17.30 0.45
C GLN A 58 -12.02 -16.63 1.71
N SER A 59 -10.72 -16.82 1.94
CA SER A 59 -9.94 -16.02 2.89
C SER A 59 -9.10 -15.00 2.10
N VAL A 60 -8.91 -13.81 2.65
CA VAL A 60 -8.32 -12.68 1.95
C VAL A 60 -7.19 -12.07 2.76
N VAL A 61 -6.08 -11.75 2.10
CA VAL A 61 -5.02 -10.91 2.65
C VAL A 61 -5.16 -9.50 2.06
N VAL A 62 -5.14 -8.49 2.91
CA VAL A 62 -5.17 -7.07 2.51
C VAL A 62 -3.92 -6.38 3.03
N PHE A 63 -3.08 -5.90 2.14
CA PHE A 63 -1.93 -5.08 2.49
C PHE A 63 -2.17 -3.62 2.12
N CYS A 64 -1.92 -2.73 3.09
CA CYS A 64 -1.96 -1.28 2.91
C CYS A 64 -0.60 -0.66 3.29
N GLU A 65 -0.29 0.50 2.74
CA GLU A 65 0.91 1.24 3.14
C GLU A 65 0.65 2.12 4.37
N PHE A 66 -0.55 2.69 4.48
CA PHE A 66 -0.87 3.71 5.48
C PHE A 66 -1.62 3.12 6.68
N LEU A 67 -1.12 3.42 7.88
CA LEU A 67 -1.70 2.93 9.13
C LEU A 67 -3.14 3.46 9.37
N ASP A 68 -3.42 4.69 8.95
CA ASP A 68 -4.76 5.28 9.08
C ASP A 68 -5.79 4.47 8.27
N THR A 69 -5.42 4.06 7.05
CA THR A 69 -6.26 3.22 6.18
C THR A 69 -6.47 1.83 6.79
N ILE A 70 -5.40 1.22 7.35
CA ILE A 70 -5.49 -0.06 8.05
C ILE A 70 -6.48 0.02 9.21
N ASN A 71 -6.36 1.06 10.03
CA ASN A 71 -7.22 1.26 11.19
C ASN A 71 -8.68 1.51 10.78
N GLU A 72 -8.91 2.23 9.71
CA GLU A 72 -10.26 2.49 9.21
C GLU A 72 -10.91 1.24 8.62
N LEU A 73 -10.17 0.46 7.83
CA LEU A 73 -10.62 -0.84 7.33
C LEU A 73 -10.97 -1.79 8.47
N GLU A 74 -10.13 -1.87 9.52
CA GLU A 74 -10.41 -2.69 10.70
C GLU A 74 -11.71 -2.28 11.39
N LYS A 75 -11.96 -0.99 11.58
CA LYS A 75 -13.22 -0.49 12.16
C LYS A 75 -14.42 -0.89 11.31
N ILE A 76 -14.31 -0.72 9.99
CA ILE A 76 -15.38 -1.09 9.06
C ILE A 76 -15.64 -2.59 9.09
N PHE A 77 -14.60 -3.43 9.03
CA PHE A 77 -14.73 -4.88 9.12
C PHE A 77 -15.40 -5.30 10.44
N ASN A 78 -14.96 -4.73 11.56
CA ASN A 78 -15.57 -5.02 12.87
C ASN A 78 -17.05 -4.59 12.92
N SER A 79 -17.41 -3.42 12.38
CA SER A 79 -18.80 -2.95 12.34
C SER A 79 -19.70 -3.86 11.51
N LYS A 80 -19.14 -4.46 10.45
CA LYS A 80 -19.84 -5.44 9.58
C LYS A 80 -19.74 -6.89 10.08
N LYS A 81 -19.13 -7.11 11.25
CA LYS A 81 -18.89 -8.46 11.82
C LYS A 81 -18.03 -9.36 10.92
N ILE A 82 -17.18 -8.79 10.11
CA ILE A 82 -16.19 -9.50 9.32
C ILE A 82 -15.01 -9.83 10.24
N SER A 83 -14.71 -11.12 10.38
CA SER A 83 -13.59 -11.56 11.23
C SER A 83 -12.25 -11.17 10.61
N CYS A 84 -11.54 -10.25 11.25
CA CYS A 84 -10.23 -9.79 10.81
C CYS A 84 -9.25 -9.66 11.97
N GLU A 85 -7.97 -9.86 11.68
CA GLU A 85 -6.86 -9.51 12.57
C GLU A 85 -5.78 -8.78 11.78
N LYS A 86 -5.00 -7.91 12.47
CA LYS A 86 -4.00 -7.09 11.79
C LYS A 86 -2.60 -7.27 12.32
N ILE A 87 -1.62 -7.14 11.42
CA ILE A 87 -0.19 -7.01 11.75
C ILE A 87 0.32 -5.68 11.21
N VAL A 88 0.81 -4.83 12.11
CA VAL A 88 1.42 -3.53 11.80
C VAL A 88 2.81 -3.43 12.44
N GLY A 89 3.53 -2.32 12.19
CA GLY A 89 4.88 -2.13 12.70
C GLY A 89 5.01 -2.31 14.22
N SER A 90 4.03 -1.85 14.99
CA SER A 90 3.99 -1.93 16.46
C SER A 90 3.55 -3.29 17.02
N THR A 91 3.08 -4.24 16.18
CA THR A 91 2.65 -5.57 16.65
C THR A 91 3.87 -6.35 17.17
N PRO A 92 3.85 -6.83 18.43
CA PRO A 92 4.95 -7.62 19.00
C PRO A 92 5.24 -8.89 18.21
N LYS A 93 6.50 -9.35 18.22
CA LYS A 93 6.93 -10.49 17.42
C LYS A 93 6.15 -11.77 17.72
N ASP A 94 5.95 -12.05 19.00
CA ASP A 94 5.22 -13.25 19.43
C ASP A 94 3.76 -13.22 19.00
N GLU A 95 3.13 -12.03 19.10
CA GLU A 95 1.76 -11.86 18.62
C GLU A 95 1.62 -12.00 17.11
N ARG A 96 2.63 -11.56 16.34
CA ARG A 96 2.64 -11.80 14.88
C ARG A 96 2.59 -13.29 14.55
N THR A 97 3.36 -14.11 15.27
CA THR A 97 3.37 -15.57 15.08
C THR A 97 1.99 -16.15 15.38
N ASN A 98 1.40 -15.77 16.50
CA ASN A 98 0.07 -16.22 16.91
C ASN A 98 -1.02 -15.83 15.89
N ILE A 99 -0.98 -14.60 15.38
CA ILE A 99 -1.94 -14.13 14.35
C ILE A 99 -1.79 -14.96 13.07
N VAL A 100 -0.56 -15.18 12.61
CA VAL A 100 -0.31 -16.01 11.41
C VAL A 100 -0.83 -17.42 11.61
N GLU A 101 -0.56 -18.06 12.75
CA GLU A 101 -1.06 -19.40 13.05
C GLU A 101 -2.60 -19.46 13.07
N ARG A 102 -3.26 -18.46 13.67
CA ARG A 102 -4.74 -18.37 13.66
C ARG A 102 -5.26 -18.22 12.24
N PHE A 103 -4.61 -17.41 11.38
CA PHE A 103 -4.97 -17.25 9.99
C PHE A 103 -4.80 -18.54 9.20
N GLN A 104 -3.66 -19.21 9.32
CA GLN A 104 -3.38 -20.49 8.66
C GLN A 104 -4.38 -21.58 9.08
N ASN A 105 -4.84 -21.54 10.33
CA ASN A 105 -5.90 -22.43 10.84
C ASN A 105 -7.32 -21.93 10.56
N LYS A 106 -7.49 -20.90 9.69
CA LYS A 106 -8.79 -20.35 9.25
C LYS A 106 -9.69 -19.89 10.41
N LYS A 107 -9.10 -19.40 11.51
CA LYS A 107 -9.85 -18.88 12.67
C LYS A 107 -10.49 -17.52 12.38
N PHE A 108 -9.98 -16.79 11.40
CA PHE A 108 -10.57 -15.58 10.87
C PHE A 108 -10.35 -15.52 9.35
N LYS A 109 -11.08 -14.63 8.66
CA LYS A 109 -11.16 -14.63 7.20
C LYS A 109 -10.31 -13.57 6.52
N VAL A 110 -10.11 -12.42 7.16
CA VAL A 110 -9.38 -11.29 6.58
C VAL A 110 -8.12 -11.02 7.38
N PHE A 111 -6.96 -11.23 6.75
CA PHE A 111 -5.69 -10.78 7.29
C PHE A 111 -5.42 -9.36 6.80
N LEU A 112 -5.25 -8.42 7.71
CA LEU A 112 -4.97 -7.03 7.41
C LEU A 112 -3.55 -6.67 7.85
N GLY A 113 -2.76 -6.02 6.99
CA GLY A 113 -1.38 -5.73 7.34
C GLY A 113 -0.77 -4.57 6.59
N SER A 114 0.35 -4.06 7.12
CA SER A 114 1.17 -3.12 6.35
C SER A 114 2.16 -3.89 5.47
N VAL A 115 2.38 -3.39 4.24
CA VAL A 115 3.36 -3.97 3.30
C VAL A 115 4.73 -4.14 3.98
N LYS A 116 5.18 -3.13 4.73
CA LYS A 116 6.47 -3.14 5.43
C LYS A 116 6.51 -4.12 6.61
N ALA A 117 5.43 -4.26 7.37
CA ALA A 117 5.36 -5.21 8.48
C ALA A 117 5.21 -6.66 7.99
N GLY A 118 4.55 -6.85 6.85
CA GLY A 118 4.50 -8.12 6.12
C GLY A 118 5.86 -8.57 5.58
N GLY A 119 6.84 -7.67 5.46
CA GLY A 119 8.20 -7.94 4.98
C GLY A 119 9.01 -8.94 5.81
N VAL A 120 8.59 -9.31 7.02
CA VAL A 120 9.32 -10.22 7.91
C VAL A 120 8.75 -11.65 7.81
N GLY A 121 9.04 -12.34 6.69
CA GLY A 121 8.92 -13.80 6.61
C GLY A 121 7.55 -14.43 6.89
N LEU A 122 6.45 -13.67 6.90
CA LEU A 122 5.11 -14.20 7.15
C LEU A 122 4.73 -15.22 6.06
N THR A 123 4.09 -16.31 6.46
CA THR A 123 3.53 -17.29 5.53
C THR A 123 2.01 -17.24 5.62
N LEU A 124 1.34 -16.83 4.54
CA LEU A 124 -0.11 -16.58 4.48
C LEU A 124 -0.78 -17.44 3.40
N THR A 125 -0.32 -18.67 3.24
CA THR A 125 -0.78 -19.62 2.22
C THR A 125 -2.22 -20.14 2.45
N ALA A 126 -2.85 -19.81 3.58
CA ALA A 126 -4.28 -20.07 3.80
C ALA A 126 -5.20 -19.23 2.90
N ALA A 127 -4.69 -18.15 2.30
CA ALA A 127 -5.39 -17.33 1.32
C ALA A 127 -4.83 -17.53 -0.09
N THR A 128 -5.74 -17.47 -1.06
CA THR A 128 -5.45 -17.45 -2.50
C THR A 128 -5.82 -16.11 -3.12
N HIS A 129 -6.22 -15.14 -2.31
CA HIS A 129 -6.63 -13.79 -2.71
C HIS A 129 -5.86 -12.76 -1.90
N LEU A 130 -5.10 -11.93 -2.60
CA LEU A 130 -4.31 -10.84 -2.06
C LEU A 130 -4.81 -9.51 -2.63
N ILE A 131 -5.13 -8.56 -1.77
CA ILE A 131 -5.45 -7.19 -2.17
C ILE A 131 -4.26 -6.33 -1.77
N LEU A 132 -3.58 -5.75 -2.74
CA LEU A 132 -2.63 -4.66 -2.56
C LEU A 132 -3.41 -3.35 -2.65
N HIS A 133 -3.94 -2.90 -1.51
CA HIS A 133 -4.77 -1.71 -1.41
C HIS A 133 -4.04 -0.47 -1.91
N ASP A 134 -2.76 -0.35 -1.53
CA ASP A 134 -1.84 0.65 -2.04
C ASP A 134 -0.73 -0.05 -2.82
N ARG A 135 -0.44 0.46 -4.01
CA ARG A 135 0.69 -0.04 -4.79
C ARG A 135 2.01 0.34 -4.10
N PRO A 136 2.89 -0.62 -3.78
CA PRO A 136 4.20 -0.31 -3.21
C PRO A 136 5.06 0.55 -4.14
N TRP A 137 6.00 1.32 -3.56
CA TRP A 137 6.89 2.19 -4.34
C TRP A 137 7.89 1.48 -5.23
N THR A 138 8.14 0.21 -4.97
CA THR A 138 9.08 -0.57 -5.78
C THR A 138 8.42 -1.88 -6.20
N PRO A 139 8.73 -2.37 -7.41
CA PRO A 139 8.28 -3.70 -7.84
C PRO A 139 8.67 -4.80 -6.86
N GLY A 140 9.89 -4.72 -6.30
CA GLY A 140 10.37 -5.69 -5.32
C GLY A 140 9.56 -5.74 -4.03
N ASP A 141 8.99 -4.62 -3.58
CA ASP A 141 8.08 -4.61 -2.42
C ASP A 141 6.74 -5.27 -2.77
N ALA A 142 6.26 -5.10 -4.01
CA ALA A 142 5.06 -5.77 -4.49
C ALA A 142 5.28 -7.29 -4.58
N GLU A 143 6.33 -7.75 -5.25
CA GLU A 143 6.72 -9.16 -5.34
C GLU A 143 6.89 -9.77 -3.94
N GLN A 144 7.56 -9.06 -3.03
CA GLN A 144 7.73 -9.52 -1.66
C GLN A 144 6.38 -9.68 -0.93
N ALA A 145 5.40 -8.81 -1.17
CA ALA A 145 4.06 -8.92 -0.60
C ALA A 145 3.31 -10.12 -1.21
N GLU A 146 3.41 -10.34 -2.51
CA GLU A 146 2.82 -11.47 -3.22
C GLU A 146 3.40 -12.80 -2.74
N ASP A 147 4.69 -12.88 -2.50
CA ASP A 147 5.41 -14.05 -1.97
C ASP A 147 4.96 -14.48 -0.57
N ARG A 148 4.15 -13.67 0.13
CA ARG A 148 3.53 -14.09 1.40
C ARG A 148 2.42 -15.11 1.19
N CYS A 149 1.69 -14.98 0.09
CA CYS A 149 0.63 -15.91 -0.31
C CYS A 149 1.14 -16.97 -1.29
N HIS A 150 1.99 -16.56 -2.24
CA HIS A 150 2.63 -17.44 -3.22
C HIS A 150 3.96 -18.00 -2.69
N ARG A 151 3.88 -18.99 -1.82
CA ARG A 151 5.05 -19.59 -1.16
C ARG A 151 5.02 -21.10 -1.25
N ILE A 152 6.15 -21.76 -0.94
CA ILE A 152 6.25 -23.21 -0.83
C ILE A 152 5.13 -23.73 0.10
N GLY A 153 4.30 -24.63 -0.43
CA GLY A 153 3.08 -25.13 0.23
C GLY A 153 1.77 -24.56 -0.32
N GLN A 154 1.81 -23.51 -1.15
CA GLN A 154 0.64 -23.05 -1.92
C GLN A 154 0.50 -23.88 -3.19
N SER A 155 -0.59 -24.62 -3.30
CA SER A 155 -0.90 -25.46 -4.49
C SER A 155 -1.91 -24.80 -5.45
N SER A 156 -2.49 -23.67 -5.04
CA SER A 156 -3.50 -22.95 -5.81
C SER A 156 -2.95 -21.67 -6.40
N THR A 157 -3.56 -21.20 -7.50
CA THR A 157 -3.25 -19.89 -8.08
C THR A 157 -3.59 -18.78 -7.09
N VAL A 158 -2.67 -17.85 -6.87
CA VAL A 158 -2.91 -16.64 -6.08
C VAL A 158 -3.39 -15.53 -7.00
N ASN A 159 -4.54 -14.95 -6.68
CA ASN A 159 -5.11 -13.82 -7.39
C ASN A 159 -4.75 -12.53 -6.66
N VAL A 160 -4.16 -11.59 -7.37
CA VAL A 160 -3.75 -10.29 -6.83
C VAL A 160 -4.68 -9.20 -7.36
N TYR A 161 -5.25 -8.42 -6.46
CA TYR A 161 -6.16 -7.31 -6.76
C TYR A 161 -5.50 -5.98 -6.43
N TRP A 162 -5.61 -5.04 -7.34
CA TRP A 162 -5.06 -3.69 -7.23
C TRP A 162 -6.19 -2.68 -7.38
N PRO A 163 -6.85 -2.26 -6.28
CA PRO A 163 -7.87 -1.22 -6.35
C PRO A 163 -7.25 0.09 -6.83
N GLN A 164 -7.84 0.68 -7.86
CA GLN A 164 -7.42 1.96 -8.43
C GLN A 164 -8.53 2.99 -8.27
N LEU A 165 -8.16 4.24 -8.07
CA LEU A 165 -9.04 5.38 -7.97
C LEU A 165 -8.53 6.51 -8.88
N GLY A 166 -8.92 6.44 -10.17
CA GLY A 166 -8.66 7.48 -11.16
C GLY A 166 -7.20 7.79 -11.41
N GLU A 167 -6.95 8.99 -11.90
CA GLU A 167 -5.67 9.47 -12.45
C GLU A 167 -4.47 9.37 -11.48
N ILE A 168 -4.69 9.52 -10.18
CA ILE A 168 -3.58 9.48 -9.19
C ILE A 168 -2.92 8.11 -9.14
N ASP A 169 -3.73 7.06 -9.12
CA ASP A 169 -3.18 5.71 -9.11
C ASP A 169 -2.54 5.37 -10.46
N GLU A 170 -3.10 5.86 -11.58
CA GLU A 170 -2.52 5.71 -12.92
C GLU A 170 -1.15 6.41 -13.02
N ILE A 171 -1.01 7.59 -12.44
CA ILE A 171 0.27 8.31 -12.38
C ILE A 171 1.28 7.55 -11.52
N VAL A 172 0.87 7.08 -10.33
CA VAL A 172 1.73 6.25 -9.49
C VAL A 172 2.16 4.98 -10.24
N ASP A 173 1.24 4.36 -10.97
CA ASP A 173 1.52 3.19 -11.79
C ASP A 173 2.52 3.49 -12.91
N THR A 174 2.34 4.60 -13.65
CA THR A 174 3.29 5.05 -14.68
C THR A 174 4.69 5.26 -14.11
N VAL A 175 4.78 5.88 -12.92
CA VAL A 175 6.05 6.06 -12.19
C VAL A 175 6.71 4.73 -11.85
N LEU A 176 5.92 3.76 -11.39
CA LEU A 176 6.44 2.46 -10.99
C LEU A 176 6.85 1.60 -12.19
N ASP A 177 6.10 1.68 -13.28
CA ASP A 177 6.41 0.95 -14.51
C ASP A 177 7.69 1.49 -15.17
N SER A 178 7.86 2.83 -15.20
CA SER A 178 9.12 3.45 -15.64
C SER A 178 10.33 3.08 -14.75
N LYS A 179 10.11 2.84 -13.46
CA LYS A 179 11.13 2.30 -12.56
C LYS A 179 11.50 0.87 -12.89
N SER A 180 10.51 0.02 -13.20
CA SER A 180 10.76 -1.38 -13.57
C SER A 180 11.61 -1.48 -14.82
N GLU A 181 11.28 -0.70 -15.86
CA GLU A 181 12.08 -0.64 -17.10
C GLU A 181 13.50 -0.15 -16.84
N ASN A 182 13.66 0.88 -15.98
CA ASN A 182 14.97 1.39 -15.60
C ASN A 182 15.77 0.43 -14.72
N ILE A 183 15.12 -0.34 -13.85
CA ILE A 183 15.77 -1.39 -13.04
C ILE A 183 16.31 -2.48 -13.96
N ASP A 184 15.56 -2.91 -14.96
CA ASP A 184 16.02 -3.89 -15.94
C ASP A 184 17.22 -3.37 -16.76
N VAL A 185 17.19 -2.10 -17.18
CA VAL A 185 18.29 -1.44 -17.87
C VAL A 185 19.51 -1.29 -16.95
N VAL A 186 19.32 -0.95 -15.68
CA VAL A 186 20.38 -0.78 -14.69
C VAL A 186 21.02 -2.10 -14.28
N LEU A 187 20.23 -3.16 -14.07
CA LEU A 187 20.76 -4.50 -13.81
C LEU A 187 21.59 -5.02 -14.98
N LYS A 188 21.22 -4.64 -16.21
CA LYS A 188 22.01 -4.94 -17.42
C LYS A 188 23.27 -4.05 -17.57
N ASN A 189 23.21 -2.78 -17.13
CA ASN A 189 24.25 -1.75 -17.39
C ASN A 189 25.02 -1.27 -16.15
N LYS A 190 24.76 -1.77 -14.94
CA LYS A 190 25.45 -1.43 -13.66
C LYS A 190 25.51 0.08 -13.31
N ASN A 191 24.58 0.92 -13.73
CA ASN A 191 24.62 2.37 -13.51
C ASN A 191 23.51 2.87 -12.57
N VAL A 192 23.75 2.79 -11.25
CA VAL A 192 22.78 3.07 -10.17
C VAL A 192 22.41 4.56 -10.06
N SER A 193 23.30 5.48 -10.46
CA SER A 193 23.06 6.93 -10.34
C SER A 193 21.99 7.47 -11.30
N PHE A 194 21.79 6.84 -12.44
CA PHE A 194 20.79 7.23 -13.44
C PHE A 194 19.35 7.05 -12.93
N VAL A 195 19.08 5.99 -12.16
CA VAL A 195 17.75 5.70 -11.62
C VAL A 195 17.31 6.73 -10.58
N ALA A 196 18.22 7.16 -9.70
CA ALA A 196 17.89 8.12 -8.64
C ALA A 196 17.51 9.50 -9.21
N ASN A 197 18.20 9.94 -10.27
CA ASN A 197 17.94 11.24 -10.90
C ASN A 197 16.59 11.25 -11.65
N ASN A 198 16.27 10.20 -12.39
CA ASN A 198 15.00 10.10 -13.12
C ASN A 198 13.79 10.04 -12.18
N LEU A 199 13.94 9.45 -10.99
CA LEU A 199 12.89 9.42 -9.98
C LEU A 199 12.53 10.81 -9.44
N VAL A 200 13.54 11.66 -9.22
CA VAL A 200 13.34 13.04 -8.75
C VAL A 200 12.70 13.90 -9.84
N GLU A 201 13.11 13.71 -11.09
CA GLU A 201 12.53 14.44 -12.23
C GLU A 201 11.07 14.05 -12.47
N LEU A 202 10.77 12.77 -12.49
CA LEU A 202 9.43 12.25 -12.68
C LEU A 202 8.48 12.67 -11.53
N GLN A 203 8.98 12.72 -10.30
CA GLN A 203 8.23 13.24 -9.15
C GLN A 203 7.92 14.74 -9.30
N LYS A 204 8.84 15.52 -9.87
CA LYS A 204 8.62 16.94 -10.18
C LYS A 204 7.59 17.12 -11.29
N GLU A 205 7.60 16.29 -12.32
CA GLU A 205 6.62 16.31 -13.40
C GLU A 205 5.20 16.02 -12.88
N ILE A 206 5.05 15.03 -12.00
CA ILE A 206 3.77 14.72 -11.37
C ILE A 206 3.26 15.91 -10.54
N VAL A 207 4.12 16.50 -9.71
CA VAL A 207 3.74 17.67 -8.90
C VAL A 207 3.35 18.82 -9.81
N LYS A 208 4.13 19.09 -10.87
CA LYS A 208 3.85 20.16 -11.82
C LYS A 208 2.53 19.93 -12.56
N TYR A 209 2.25 18.70 -13.02
CA TYR A 209 0.97 18.36 -13.64
C TYR A 209 -0.21 18.72 -12.72
N TYR A 210 -0.12 18.36 -11.43
CA TYR A 210 -1.16 18.68 -10.47
C TYR A 210 -1.24 20.18 -10.13
N GLU A 211 -0.10 20.86 -10.07
CA GLU A 211 -0.09 22.32 -9.89
C GLU A 211 -0.73 23.04 -11.08
N ASP A 212 -0.43 22.60 -12.30
CA ASP A 212 -0.94 23.19 -13.54
C ASP A 212 -2.44 22.86 -13.77
N GLU A 213 -2.88 21.65 -13.50
CA GLU A 213 -4.24 21.17 -13.80
C GLU A 213 -5.25 21.52 -12.69
N TYR A 214 -4.81 21.54 -11.44
CA TYR A 214 -5.71 21.68 -10.29
C TYR A 214 -5.37 22.85 -9.36
N GLY A 215 -4.30 23.60 -9.62
CA GLY A 215 -3.92 24.79 -8.85
C GLY A 215 -3.49 24.49 -7.40
N ILE A 216 -2.87 23.31 -7.15
CA ILE A 216 -2.47 22.84 -5.81
C ILE A 216 -1.00 23.10 -5.56
#